data_10bc66ab74923586297a89483a8405df
#
_entry.id   10bc66ab74923586297a89483a8405df
#
_cell.length_a   1.000
_cell.length_b   1.000
_cell.length_c   1.000
_cell.angle_alpha   90.00
_cell.angle_beta   90.00
_cell.angle_gamma   90.00
#
_symmetry.space_group_name_H-M   'P 1'
#
loop_
_entity.id
_entity.type
_entity.pdbx_description
1 polymer ?
#
loop_
_entity_poly.entity_id
_entity_poly.type
_entity_poly.pdbx_seq_one_letter_code
_entity_poly.pdbx_strand_id
1 'polypeptide(L)'
;MSRSPNTLPAAILGLAIVSASLVGAVAVERIRRGGDEITVTGSATRAVTSDLAVWRLDVVAQDRDQLAATRASAAGATATRAWLVAAGLPDSAITTRAPTTFTQEEWVNGSPTGRIVGHRVSTQVEVRTPAVDLVATLAADPAALLDLGIPVVPQSPEYLYADLPAIRGPLLAEATLDARGRAEEIVGAAGARVGRIKAVRVGVFQVRKRQSTEISDYGMYDTADREKDITGVIRVTFAID
;
A
#
# COMPACT_ATOMS: atom_id res chain seq x y z
N MET A 1 67.64 -57.54 -25.65
CA MET A 1 67.11 -56.17 -25.99
C MET A 1 66.03 -55.84 -25.00
N SER A 2 66.38 -55.11 -23.96
CA SER A 2 65.42 -54.66 -22.90
C SER A 2 64.66 -53.44 -23.44
N ARG A 3 63.33 -53.54 -23.63
CA ARG A 3 62.49 -52.38 -23.92
C ARG A 3 62.34 -51.56 -22.63
N SER A 4 62.90 -50.37 -22.62
CA SER A 4 62.65 -49.41 -21.55
C SER A 4 61.12 -49.15 -21.46
N PRO A 5 60.52 -49.22 -20.28
CA PRO A 5 59.09 -48.90 -20.14
C PRO A 5 58.91 -47.44 -20.54
N ASN A 6 57.85 -47.16 -21.34
CA ASN A 6 57.45 -45.82 -21.74
C ASN A 6 57.05 -45.03 -20.50
N THR A 7 58.00 -44.45 -19.82
CA THR A 7 57.81 -43.62 -18.62
C THR A 7 57.15 -42.27 -18.95
N LEU A 8 57.23 -41.82 -20.20
CA LEU A 8 56.70 -40.57 -20.67
C LEU A 8 55.16 -40.51 -20.60
N PRO A 9 54.36 -41.51 -21.10
CA PRO A 9 52.90 -41.48 -20.98
C PRO A 9 52.44 -41.63 -19.54
N ALA A 10 53.12 -42.34 -18.69
CA ALA A 10 52.79 -42.46 -17.28
C ALA A 10 53.02 -41.15 -16.51
N ALA A 11 54.09 -40.41 -16.85
CA ALA A 11 54.28 -39.04 -16.25
C ALA A 11 53.22 -38.02 -16.70
N ILE A 12 52.85 -38.05 -17.99
CA ILE A 12 51.78 -37.19 -18.52
C ILE A 12 50.43 -37.50 -17.84
N LEU A 13 50.10 -38.79 -17.69
CA LEU A 13 48.89 -39.22 -17.03
C LEU A 13 48.85 -38.78 -15.54
N GLY A 14 49.99 -38.94 -14.84
CA GLY A 14 50.15 -38.51 -13.47
C GLY A 14 49.97 -36.99 -13.31
N LEU A 15 50.57 -36.20 -14.21
CA LEU A 15 50.42 -34.74 -14.20
C LEU A 15 48.96 -34.30 -14.49
N ALA A 16 48.29 -34.98 -15.42
CA ALA A 16 46.87 -34.69 -15.74
C ALA A 16 45.95 -35.01 -14.57
N ILE A 17 46.18 -36.11 -13.84
CA ILE A 17 45.37 -36.46 -12.64
C ILE A 17 45.59 -35.42 -11.52
N VAL A 18 46.85 -35.03 -11.26
CA VAL A 18 47.18 -34.01 -10.25
C VAL A 18 46.51 -32.66 -10.59
N SER A 19 46.63 -32.26 -11.87
CA SER A 19 46.01 -31.02 -12.33
C SER A 19 44.46 -31.05 -12.20
N ALA A 20 43.83 -32.15 -12.59
CA ALA A 20 42.39 -32.35 -12.45
C ALA A 20 41.94 -32.34 -10.97
N SER A 21 42.72 -32.98 -10.09
CA SER A 21 42.47 -32.99 -8.64
C SER A 21 42.57 -31.59 -8.02
N LEU A 22 43.56 -30.80 -8.46
CA LEU A 22 43.75 -29.42 -7.98
C LEU A 22 42.61 -28.53 -8.43
N VAL A 23 42.18 -28.62 -9.69
CA VAL A 23 41.02 -27.89 -10.22
C VAL A 23 39.75 -28.34 -9.52
N GLY A 24 39.58 -29.63 -9.28
CA GLY A 24 38.43 -30.17 -8.52
C GLY A 24 38.40 -29.67 -7.09
N ALA A 25 39.55 -29.66 -6.39
CA ALA A 25 39.64 -29.14 -5.02
C ALA A 25 39.26 -27.63 -4.93
N VAL A 26 39.78 -26.82 -5.88
CA VAL A 26 39.43 -25.39 -5.96
C VAL A 26 37.94 -25.18 -6.29
N ALA A 27 37.36 -26.00 -7.15
CA ALA A 27 35.97 -25.95 -7.50
C ALA A 27 35.08 -26.32 -6.29
N VAL A 28 35.42 -27.39 -5.55
CA VAL A 28 34.70 -27.79 -4.33
C VAL A 28 34.82 -26.72 -3.24
N GLU A 29 35.98 -26.13 -3.06
CA GLU A 29 36.18 -25.03 -2.10
C GLU A 29 35.37 -23.79 -2.47
N ARG A 30 35.26 -23.44 -3.77
CA ARG A 30 34.38 -22.35 -4.23
C ARG A 30 32.89 -22.64 -4.00
N ILE A 31 32.49 -23.90 -4.22
CA ILE A 31 31.08 -24.31 -3.96
C ILE A 31 30.80 -24.24 -2.47
N ARG A 32 31.72 -24.69 -1.63
CA ARG A 32 31.58 -24.65 -0.17
C ARG A 32 31.51 -23.23 0.37
N ARG A 33 32.39 -22.33 -0.07
CA ARG A 33 32.38 -20.91 0.29
C ARG A 33 31.20 -20.16 -0.35
N GLY A 34 30.63 -20.64 -1.45
CA GLY A 34 29.47 -20.09 -2.08
C GLY A 34 28.17 -20.27 -1.26
N GLY A 35 28.20 -21.16 -0.24
CA GLY A 35 27.08 -21.45 0.67
C GLY A 35 26.97 -20.52 1.89
N ASP A 36 28.04 -19.84 2.26
CA ASP A 36 28.03 -18.98 3.44
C ASP A 36 27.30 -17.66 3.13
N GLU A 37 26.11 -17.53 3.71
CA GLU A 37 25.27 -16.38 3.47
C GLU A 37 24.42 -16.02 4.71
N ILE A 38 24.11 -14.74 4.83
CA ILE A 38 23.18 -14.23 5.81
C ILE A 38 22.01 -13.55 5.11
N THR A 39 20.81 -13.87 5.53
CA THR A 39 19.61 -13.20 5.08
C THR A 39 19.04 -12.37 6.22
N VAL A 40 18.93 -11.08 5.99
CA VAL A 40 18.38 -10.12 6.96
C VAL A 40 17.22 -9.35 6.35
N THR A 41 16.34 -8.88 7.22
CA THR A 41 15.26 -7.97 6.84
C THR A 41 15.60 -6.59 7.33
N GLY A 42 15.63 -5.64 6.42
CA GLY A 42 15.73 -4.21 6.73
C GLY A 42 14.41 -3.51 6.52
N SER A 43 14.22 -2.42 7.22
CA SER A 43 13.03 -1.59 7.13
C SER A 43 13.40 -0.11 7.25
N ALA A 44 12.61 0.73 6.60
CA ALA A 44 12.66 2.17 6.80
C ALA A 44 11.24 2.69 6.92
N THR A 45 11.06 3.71 7.75
CA THR A 45 9.75 4.33 7.98
C THR A 45 9.88 5.82 7.81
N ARG A 46 8.95 6.42 7.07
CA ARG A 46 8.86 7.87 6.88
C ARG A 46 7.50 8.37 7.30
N ALA A 47 7.50 9.35 8.20
CA ALA A 47 6.30 10.09 8.57
C ALA A 47 5.92 11.02 7.42
N VAL A 48 4.64 11.02 7.04
CA VAL A 48 4.07 11.88 6.01
C VAL A 48 2.71 12.40 6.46
N THR A 49 2.30 13.52 5.88
CA THR A 49 0.93 14.02 6.00
C THR A 49 0.21 13.77 4.68
N SER A 50 -1.04 13.31 4.74
CA SER A 50 -1.87 13.09 3.56
C SER A 50 -2.00 14.37 2.73
N ASP A 51 -1.84 14.26 1.43
CA ASP A 51 -1.86 15.37 0.46
C ASP A 51 -3.12 15.39 -0.41
N LEU A 52 -4.04 14.45 -0.16
CA LEU A 52 -5.28 14.30 -0.89
C LEU A 52 -6.40 13.85 0.05
N ALA A 53 -7.52 14.56 0.02
CA ALA A 53 -8.76 14.15 0.68
C ALA A 53 -9.80 13.73 -0.35
N VAL A 54 -10.51 12.65 -0.05
CA VAL A 54 -11.71 12.20 -0.76
C VAL A 54 -12.86 12.15 0.23
N TRP A 55 -13.89 12.96 0.00
CA TRP A 55 -15.05 13.01 0.88
C TRP A 55 -16.32 12.76 0.08
N ARG A 56 -17.13 11.82 0.57
CA ARG A 56 -18.38 11.43 -0.07
C ARG A 56 -19.56 11.83 0.80
N LEU A 57 -20.53 12.46 0.18
CA LEU A 57 -21.77 12.93 0.79
C LEU A 57 -22.93 12.33 0.01
N ASP A 58 -23.73 11.50 0.66
CA ASP A 58 -24.89 10.88 0.04
C ASP A 58 -26.14 11.71 0.33
N VAL A 59 -26.71 12.33 -0.70
CA VAL A 59 -27.96 13.08 -0.62
C VAL A 59 -29.11 12.12 -0.85
N VAL A 60 -29.90 11.88 0.20
CA VAL A 60 -30.94 10.86 0.20
C VAL A 60 -32.32 11.51 0.26
N ALA A 61 -33.16 11.21 -0.72
CA ALA A 61 -34.58 11.61 -0.70
C ALA A 61 -35.48 10.38 -0.77
N GLN A 62 -36.65 10.49 -0.15
CA GLN A 62 -37.65 9.42 -0.16
C GLN A 62 -39.02 10.02 -0.49
N ASP A 63 -39.75 9.37 -1.39
CA ASP A 63 -41.11 9.74 -1.75
C ASP A 63 -41.85 8.48 -2.24
N ARG A 64 -43.19 8.54 -2.23
CA ARG A 64 -44.05 7.53 -2.87
C ARG A 64 -43.91 7.57 -4.39
N ASP A 65 -43.70 8.76 -4.96
CA ASP A 65 -43.45 8.99 -6.36
C ASP A 65 -41.95 9.01 -6.62
N GLN A 66 -41.48 8.11 -7.51
CA GLN A 66 -40.10 8.01 -7.88
C GLN A 66 -39.53 9.29 -8.48
N LEU A 67 -40.31 9.99 -9.31
CA LEU A 67 -39.90 11.23 -9.94
C LEU A 67 -39.71 12.35 -8.91
N ALA A 68 -40.63 12.44 -7.93
CA ALA A 68 -40.50 13.39 -6.83
C ALA A 68 -39.25 13.12 -5.99
N ALA A 69 -39.02 11.87 -5.59
CA ALA A 69 -37.78 11.47 -4.88
C ALA A 69 -36.51 11.80 -5.68
N THR A 70 -36.50 11.54 -7.00
CA THR A 70 -35.36 11.83 -7.87
C THR A 70 -35.11 13.35 -7.96
N ARG A 71 -36.15 14.15 -8.11
CA ARG A 71 -36.00 15.62 -8.16
C ARG A 71 -35.51 16.19 -6.84
N ALA A 72 -36.01 15.69 -5.73
CA ALA A 72 -35.59 16.12 -4.41
C ALA A 72 -34.13 15.78 -4.12
N SER A 73 -33.68 14.56 -4.47
CA SER A 73 -32.27 14.16 -4.34
C SER A 73 -31.36 15.00 -5.22
N ALA A 74 -31.74 15.29 -6.47
CA ALA A 74 -30.96 16.11 -7.39
C ALA A 74 -30.86 17.57 -6.92
N ALA A 75 -31.96 18.14 -6.42
CA ALA A 75 -31.98 19.50 -5.86
C ALA A 75 -31.07 19.59 -4.62
N GLY A 76 -31.14 18.60 -3.72
CA GLY A 76 -30.26 18.52 -2.56
C GLY A 76 -28.78 18.36 -2.95
N ALA A 77 -28.46 17.57 -3.98
CA ALA A 77 -27.09 17.45 -4.48
C ALA A 77 -26.56 18.77 -5.04
N THR A 78 -27.41 19.53 -5.75
CA THR A 78 -27.06 20.87 -6.24
C THR A 78 -26.81 21.84 -5.08
N ALA A 79 -27.64 21.82 -4.05
CA ALA A 79 -27.46 22.65 -2.86
C ALA A 79 -26.20 22.25 -2.06
N THR A 80 -25.93 20.96 -1.92
CA THR A 80 -24.69 20.46 -1.29
C THR A 80 -23.46 20.96 -2.05
N ARG A 81 -23.46 20.87 -3.39
CA ARG A 81 -22.36 21.38 -4.22
C ARG A 81 -22.17 22.89 -4.02
N ALA A 82 -23.25 23.67 -4.04
CA ALA A 82 -23.18 25.11 -3.82
C ALA A 82 -22.62 25.45 -2.43
N TRP A 83 -22.99 24.71 -1.39
CA TRP A 83 -22.45 24.88 -0.05
C TRP A 83 -20.96 24.59 0.01
N LEU A 84 -20.49 23.50 -0.61
CA LEU A 84 -19.07 23.16 -0.67
C LEU A 84 -18.25 24.23 -1.37
N VAL A 85 -18.76 24.79 -2.47
CA VAL A 85 -18.10 25.89 -3.20
C VAL A 85 -18.06 27.15 -2.33
N ALA A 86 -19.16 27.50 -1.68
CA ALA A 86 -19.22 28.65 -0.75
C ALA A 86 -18.27 28.47 0.45
N ALA A 87 -18.01 27.25 0.87
CA ALA A 87 -17.04 26.92 1.91
C ALA A 87 -15.56 27.00 1.42
N GLY A 88 -15.32 27.30 0.15
CA GLY A 88 -13.98 27.52 -0.41
C GLY A 88 -13.40 26.36 -1.22
N LEU A 89 -14.16 25.29 -1.43
CA LEU A 89 -13.71 24.20 -2.31
C LEU A 89 -13.88 24.59 -3.78
N PRO A 90 -12.90 24.33 -4.65
CA PRO A 90 -13.04 24.64 -6.08
C PRO A 90 -14.10 23.73 -6.71
N ASP A 91 -14.93 24.28 -7.58
CA ASP A 91 -16.01 23.54 -8.26
C ASP A 91 -15.48 22.34 -9.06
N SER A 92 -14.27 22.44 -9.59
CA SER A 92 -13.59 21.36 -10.31
C SER A 92 -13.20 20.16 -9.44
N ALA A 93 -13.16 20.32 -8.13
CA ALA A 93 -12.88 19.25 -7.18
C ALA A 93 -14.14 18.47 -6.79
N ILE A 94 -15.32 18.91 -7.23
CA ILE A 94 -16.61 18.36 -6.83
C ILE A 94 -17.26 17.64 -8.01
N THR A 95 -17.53 16.35 -7.83
CA THR A 95 -18.23 15.52 -8.82
C THR A 95 -19.56 15.04 -8.27
N THR A 96 -20.63 15.20 -9.03
CA THR A 96 -21.94 14.64 -8.71
C THR A 96 -22.16 13.38 -9.55
N ARG A 97 -22.44 12.25 -8.89
CA ARG A 97 -22.70 10.97 -9.56
C ARG A 97 -24.16 10.86 -9.98
N ALA A 98 -24.45 9.95 -10.91
CA ALA A 98 -25.82 9.62 -11.27
C ALA A 98 -26.61 9.11 -10.05
N PRO A 99 -27.89 9.44 -9.91
CA PRO A 99 -28.72 8.97 -8.82
C PRO A 99 -28.94 7.46 -8.89
N THR A 100 -28.96 6.82 -7.71
CA THR A 100 -29.31 5.41 -7.54
C THR A 100 -30.66 5.32 -6.86
N THR A 101 -31.59 4.52 -7.41
CA THR A 101 -32.95 4.37 -6.89
C THR A 101 -33.12 2.99 -6.28
N PHE A 102 -33.73 2.95 -5.08
CA PHE A 102 -34.13 1.75 -4.39
C PHE A 102 -35.65 1.79 -4.17
N THR A 103 -36.33 0.74 -4.59
CA THR A 103 -37.75 0.57 -4.32
C THR A 103 -37.94 0.02 -2.91
N GLN A 104 -38.84 0.63 -2.13
CA GLN A 104 -39.19 0.18 -0.79
C GLN A 104 -40.48 -0.62 -0.86
N GLU A 105 -40.41 -1.88 -0.43
CA GLU A 105 -41.56 -2.77 -0.34
C GLU A 105 -42.08 -2.82 1.08
N GLU A 106 -43.37 -3.06 1.20
CA GLU A 106 -44.02 -3.31 2.49
C GLU A 106 -43.63 -4.71 2.99
N TRP A 107 -43.27 -4.77 4.27
CA TRP A 107 -42.94 -6.03 4.96
C TRP A 107 -43.97 -6.31 6.05
N VAL A 108 -44.57 -7.50 6.04
CA VAL A 108 -45.51 -7.97 7.07
C VAL A 108 -45.01 -9.30 7.60
N ASN A 109 -44.89 -9.41 8.92
CA ASN A 109 -44.38 -10.61 9.62
C ASN A 109 -43.05 -11.17 9.06
N GLY A 110 -42.12 -10.26 8.66
CA GLY A 110 -40.80 -10.66 8.16
C GLY A 110 -40.75 -11.09 6.69
N SER A 111 -41.84 -10.93 5.94
CA SER A 111 -41.92 -11.26 4.50
C SER A 111 -42.36 -10.03 3.70
N PRO A 112 -41.80 -9.82 2.49
CA PRO A 112 -42.25 -8.76 1.60
C PRO A 112 -43.62 -9.11 1.04
N THR A 113 -44.51 -8.10 0.97
CA THR A 113 -45.86 -8.26 0.43
C THR A 113 -45.95 -8.05 -1.08
N GLY A 114 -44.87 -7.56 -1.71
CA GLY A 114 -44.85 -7.12 -3.11
C GLY A 114 -45.50 -5.74 -3.32
N ARG A 115 -46.04 -5.11 -2.28
CA ARG A 115 -46.61 -3.76 -2.35
C ARG A 115 -45.49 -2.71 -2.21
N ILE A 116 -45.30 -1.88 -3.24
CA ILE A 116 -44.35 -0.77 -3.21
C ILE A 116 -44.97 0.35 -2.33
N VAL A 117 -44.23 0.78 -1.31
CA VAL A 117 -44.60 1.83 -0.37
C VAL A 117 -43.88 3.14 -0.60
N GLY A 118 -42.81 3.11 -1.38
CA GLY A 118 -42.02 4.29 -1.74
C GLY A 118 -40.76 4.00 -2.54
N HIS A 119 -40.06 5.07 -2.85
CA HIS A 119 -38.76 5.05 -3.53
C HIS A 119 -37.77 5.87 -2.72
N ARG A 120 -36.60 5.29 -2.50
CA ARG A 120 -35.43 5.98 -1.93
C ARG A 120 -34.45 6.25 -3.04
N VAL A 121 -34.09 7.50 -3.25
CA VAL A 121 -33.10 7.93 -4.24
C VAL A 121 -31.90 8.52 -3.51
N SER A 122 -30.70 8.07 -3.86
CA SER A 122 -29.44 8.60 -3.34
C SER A 122 -28.62 9.17 -4.49
N THR A 123 -28.19 10.42 -4.33
CA THR A 123 -27.25 11.09 -5.24
C THR A 123 -25.97 11.39 -4.46
N GLN A 124 -24.86 10.83 -4.91
CA GLN A 124 -23.56 11.03 -4.26
C GLN A 124 -22.86 12.26 -4.82
N VAL A 125 -22.44 13.15 -3.91
CA VAL A 125 -21.51 14.24 -4.18
C VAL A 125 -20.14 13.84 -3.64
N GLU A 126 -19.14 13.77 -4.50
CA GLU A 126 -17.77 13.41 -4.15
C GLU A 126 -16.87 14.63 -4.30
N VAL A 127 -16.11 14.94 -3.25
CA VAL A 127 -15.07 15.95 -3.21
C VAL A 127 -13.73 15.23 -3.30
N ARG A 128 -12.85 15.67 -4.22
CA ARG A 128 -11.48 15.20 -4.31
C ARG A 128 -10.54 16.40 -4.42
N THR A 129 -9.76 16.66 -3.37
CA THR A 129 -8.99 17.90 -3.25
C THR A 129 -7.71 17.73 -2.44
N PRO A 130 -6.64 18.49 -2.76
CA PRO A 130 -5.46 18.59 -1.90
C PRO A 130 -5.70 19.46 -0.64
N ALA A 131 -6.82 20.17 -0.55
CA ALA A 131 -7.17 20.98 0.63
C ALA A 131 -7.65 20.09 1.81
N VAL A 132 -6.76 19.22 2.30
CA VAL A 132 -7.04 18.20 3.31
C VAL A 132 -7.59 18.80 4.60
N ASP A 133 -6.99 19.89 5.07
CA ASP A 133 -7.39 20.56 6.32
C ASP A 133 -8.79 21.19 6.22
N LEU A 134 -9.12 21.75 5.06
CA LEU A 134 -10.45 22.30 4.82
C LEU A 134 -11.51 21.22 4.87
N VAL A 135 -11.27 20.09 4.18
CA VAL A 135 -12.19 18.94 4.22
C VAL A 135 -12.36 18.41 5.64
N ALA A 136 -11.26 18.29 6.40
CA ALA A 136 -11.32 17.84 7.79
C ALA A 136 -12.16 18.78 8.66
N THR A 137 -12.01 20.09 8.47
CA THR A 137 -12.80 21.12 9.21
C THR A 137 -14.28 21.01 8.86
N LEU A 138 -14.62 20.92 7.57
CA LEU A 138 -16.01 20.81 7.12
C LEU A 138 -16.67 19.50 7.57
N ALA A 139 -15.94 18.40 7.55
CA ALA A 139 -16.45 17.10 7.96
C ALA A 139 -16.63 16.98 9.49
N ALA A 140 -15.92 17.80 10.27
CA ALA A 140 -16.07 17.84 11.73
C ALA A 140 -17.39 18.50 12.18
N ASP A 141 -18.02 19.29 11.31
CA ASP A 141 -19.32 19.96 11.60
C ASP A 141 -20.42 19.54 10.61
N PRO A 142 -20.95 18.31 10.74
CA PRO A 142 -22.04 17.84 9.88
C PRO A 142 -23.36 18.61 10.14
N ALA A 143 -23.49 19.33 11.26
CA ALA A 143 -24.70 20.10 11.57
C ALA A 143 -24.90 21.24 10.57
N ALA A 144 -23.83 21.84 10.06
CA ALA A 144 -23.91 22.90 9.06
C ALA A 144 -24.63 22.47 7.75
N LEU A 145 -24.60 21.18 7.40
CA LEU A 145 -25.37 20.64 6.28
C LEU A 145 -26.84 20.42 6.63
N LEU A 146 -27.12 19.98 7.84
CA LEU A 146 -28.50 19.75 8.32
C LEU A 146 -29.26 21.06 8.50
N ASP A 147 -28.59 22.12 8.94
CA ASP A 147 -29.16 23.46 9.10
C ASP A 147 -29.66 24.05 7.76
N LEU A 148 -29.10 23.59 6.63
CA LEU A 148 -29.56 23.95 5.30
C LEU A 148 -30.82 23.17 4.86
N GLY A 149 -31.33 22.26 5.70
CA GLY A 149 -32.48 21.40 5.37
C GLY A 149 -32.19 20.38 4.28
N ILE A 150 -30.89 20.10 4.00
CA ILE A 150 -30.49 19.14 2.99
C ILE A 150 -30.37 17.76 3.65
N PRO A 151 -31.05 16.72 3.16
CA PRO A 151 -30.97 15.38 3.71
C PRO A 151 -29.66 14.67 3.27
N VAL A 152 -28.53 15.14 3.79
CA VAL A 152 -27.20 14.61 3.49
C VAL A 152 -26.75 13.62 4.57
N VAL A 153 -26.20 12.50 4.14
CA VAL A 153 -25.49 11.53 4.98
C VAL A 153 -24.01 11.63 4.63
N PRO A 154 -23.22 12.42 5.36
CA PRO A 154 -21.78 12.52 5.12
C PRO A 154 -21.10 11.23 5.55
N GLN A 155 -20.24 10.69 4.69
CA GLN A 155 -19.31 9.62 5.05
C GLN A 155 -18.07 10.22 5.70
N SER A 156 -17.32 9.42 6.45
CA SER A 156 -16.00 9.86 6.92
C SER A 156 -15.06 10.14 5.75
N PRO A 157 -14.34 11.27 5.74
CA PRO A 157 -13.37 11.54 4.70
C PRO A 157 -12.27 10.48 4.68
N GLU A 158 -11.80 10.17 3.48
CA GLU A 158 -10.61 9.37 3.25
C GLU A 158 -9.43 10.30 2.99
N TYR A 159 -8.35 10.11 3.74
CA TYR A 159 -7.10 10.85 3.59
C TYR A 159 -6.05 9.96 2.94
N LEU A 160 -5.53 10.40 1.82
CA LEU A 160 -4.62 9.64 0.98
C LEU A 160 -3.28 10.37 0.85
N TYR A 161 -2.22 9.60 0.65
CA TYR A 161 -0.93 10.13 0.23
C TYR A 161 -0.72 9.77 -1.24
N ALA A 162 -0.89 10.75 -2.13
CA ALA A 162 -0.88 10.55 -3.59
C ALA A 162 0.54 10.38 -4.14
N ASP A 163 1.54 11.02 -3.52
CA ASP A 163 2.94 11.00 -3.97
C ASP A 163 3.75 9.80 -3.46
N LEU A 164 3.09 8.71 -3.12
CA LEU A 164 3.74 7.45 -2.74
C LEU A 164 4.81 6.97 -3.74
N PRO A 165 4.63 7.12 -5.08
CA PRO A 165 5.67 6.74 -6.05
C PRO A 165 7.00 7.44 -5.84
N ALA A 166 7.02 8.72 -5.48
CA ALA A 166 8.23 9.50 -5.31
C ALA A 166 9.08 9.04 -4.10
N ILE A 167 8.45 8.56 -3.04
CA ILE A 167 9.17 8.14 -1.83
C ILE A 167 9.58 6.67 -1.84
N ARG A 168 9.03 5.84 -2.74
CA ARG A 168 9.33 4.38 -2.78
C ARG A 168 10.82 4.09 -2.97
N GLY A 169 11.45 4.73 -3.94
CA GLY A 169 12.88 4.51 -4.22
C GLY A 169 13.78 4.88 -3.03
N PRO A 170 13.71 6.12 -2.53
CA PRO A 170 14.46 6.54 -1.35
C PRO A 170 14.22 5.63 -0.13
N LEU A 171 12.97 5.26 0.15
CA LEU A 171 12.63 4.43 1.30
C LEU A 171 13.21 3.01 1.19
N LEU A 172 13.23 2.42 -0.01
CA LEU A 172 13.89 1.14 -0.24
C LEU A 172 15.42 1.22 -0.11
N ALA A 173 16.01 2.33 -0.51
CA ALA A 173 17.45 2.56 -0.31
C ALA A 173 17.78 2.62 1.19
N GLU A 174 17.02 3.38 1.97
CA GLU A 174 17.18 3.45 3.43
C GLU A 174 16.99 2.07 4.09
N ALA A 175 15.96 1.30 3.69
CA ALA A 175 15.73 -0.06 4.18
C ALA A 175 16.87 -1.03 3.81
N THR A 176 17.51 -0.82 2.64
CA THR A 176 18.68 -1.62 2.22
C THR A 176 19.90 -1.32 3.09
N LEU A 177 20.10 -0.06 3.44
CA LEU A 177 21.16 0.35 4.36
C LEU A 177 20.94 -0.22 5.77
N ASP A 178 19.70 -0.20 6.28
CA ASP A 178 19.34 -0.84 7.54
C ASP A 178 19.61 -2.35 7.52
N ALA A 179 19.20 -3.04 6.44
CA ALA A 179 19.53 -4.47 6.26
C ALA A 179 21.02 -4.74 6.29
N ARG A 180 21.81 -3.89 5.63
CA ARG A 180 23.27 -4.03 5.60
C ARG A 180 23.88 -3.81 6.99
N GLY A 181 23.49 -2.76 7.69
CA GLY A 181 23.94 -2.48 9.05
C GLY A 181 23.67 -3.65 10.01
N ARG A 182 22.46 -4.21 9.98
CA ARG A 182 22.12 -5.40 10.79
C ARG A 182 22.96 -6.62 10.41
N ALA A 183 23.20 -6.85 9.12
CA ALA A 183 24.05 -7.93 8.67
C ALA A 183 25.48 -7.75 9.19
N GLU A 184 26.04 -6.54 9.11
CA GLU A 184 27.39 -6.21 9.59
C GLU A 184 27.53 -6.40 11.10
N GLU A 185 26.52 -6.03 11.90
CA GLU A 185 26.48 -6.27 13.34
C GLU A 185 26.50 -7.77 13.66
N ILE A 186 25.63 -8.57 13.01
CA ILE A 186 25.52 -10.00 13.27
C ILE A 186 26.78 -10.76 12.86
N VAL A 187 27.28 -10.51 11.64
CA VAL A 187 28.42 -11.19 11.06
C VAL A 187 29.72 -10.76 11.76
N GLY A 188 29.81 -9.46 12.10
CA GLY A 188 30.94 -8.90 12.84
C GLY A 188 31.09 -9.52 14.24
N ALA A 189 29.99 -9.80 14.94
CA ALA A 189 30.01 -10.49 16.23
C ALA A 189 30.58 -11.92 16.13
N ALA A 190 30.49 -12.55 14.95
CA ALA A 190 31.08 -13.85 14.66
C ALA A 190 32.51 -13.77 14.12
N GLY A 191 33.10 -12.56 14.01
CA GLY A 191 34.47 -12.35 13.51
C GLY A 191 34.61 -12.42 11.99
N ALA A 192 33.52 -12.42 11.22
CA ALA A 192 33.47 -12.44 9.78
C ALA A 192 33.08 -11.08 9.19
N ARG A 193 32.97 -10.96 7.88
CA ARG A 193 32.61 -9.72 7.17
C ARG A 193 31.45 -9.96 6.22
N VAL A 194 30.62 -8.92 6.04
CA VAL A 194 29.54 -8.93 5.06
C VAL A 194 30.11 -8.67 3.66
N GLY A 195 29.93 -9.63 2.78
CA GLY A 195 30.34 -9.55 1.39
C GLY A 195 29.28 -8.91 0.48
N ARG A 196 29.27 -9.36 -0.79
CA ARG A 196 28.36 -8.84 -1.82
C ARG A 196 26.90 -9.28 -1.59
N ILE A 197 25.96 -8.51 -2.13
CA ILE A 197 24.56 -8.90 -2.20
C ILE A 197 24.39 -10.09 -3.17
N LYS A 198 23.74 -11.15 -2.71
CA LYS A 198 23.37 -12.34 -3.50
C LYS A 198 21.93 -12.27 -4.00
N ALA A 199 21.00 -11.81 -3.17
CA ALA A 199 19.61 -11.72 -3.51
C ALA A 199 18.92 -10.56 -2.78
N VAL A 200 17.91 -10.00 -3.42
CA VAL A 200 17.06 -8.94 -2.87
C VAL A 200 15.62 -9.30 -3.14
N ARG A 201 14.78 -9.17 -2.11
CA ARG A 201 13.32 -9.29 -2.23
C ARG A 201 12.68 -8.07 -1.59
N VAL A 202 11.95 -7.32 -2.38
CA VAL A 202 11.17 -6.18 -1.91
C VAL A 202 9.87 -6.69 -1.32
N GLY A 203 9.59 -6.29 -0.09
CA GLY A 203 8.31 -6.54 0.57
C GLY A 203 7.24 -5.53 0.16
N VAL A 204 6.08 -5.64 0.78
CA VAL A 204 4.96 -4.70 0.58
C VAL A 204 5.22 -3.39 1.33
N PHE A 205 4.78 -2.28 0.73
CA PHE A 205 4.71 -1.02 1.44
C PHE A 205 3.48 -1.00 2.35
N GLN A 206 3.66 -0.51 3.55
CA GLN A 206 2.58 -0.31 4.51
C GLN A 206 2.38 1.18 4.75
N VAL A 207 1.16 1.64 4.58
CA VAL A 207 0.73 3.00 4.93
C VAL A 207 -0.16 2.86 6.14
N ARG A 208 0.31 3.32 7.29
CA ARG A 208 -0.35 3.12 8.57
C ARG A 208 -0.63 4.45 9.25
N LYS A 209 -1.57 4.45 10.17
CA LYS A 209 -1.71 5.52 11.14
C LYS A 209 -0.38 5.75 11.86
N ARG A 210 -0.04 7.00 12.11
CA ARG A 210 1.17 7.37 12.82
C ARG A 210 1.26 6.67 14.18
N GLN A 211 2.43 6.10 14.48
CA GLN A 211 2.71 5.34 15.71
C GLN A 211 1.83 4.08 15.90
N SER A 212 1.20 3.56 14.84
CA SER A 212 0.49 2.29 14.93
C SER A 212 1.46 1.11 15.03
N THR A 213 1.13 0.16 15.90
CA THR A 213 1.86 -1.11 16.05
C THR A 213 1.25 -2.25 15.23
N GLU A 214 0.16 -1.99 14.51
CA GLU A 214 -0.46 -3.00 13.64
C GLU A 214 0.46 -3.40 12.49
N ILE A 215 0.55 -4.70 12.24
CA ILE A 215 1.37 -5.28 11.16
C ILE A 215 0.46 -6.17 10.32
N SER A 216 0.56 -6.05 9.00
CA SER A 216 -0.14 -6.90 8.05
C SER A 216 0.80 -7.40 6.97
N ASP A 217 0.82 -8.70 6.72
CA ASP A 217 1.62 -9.33 5.67
C ASP A 217 1.09 -9.03 4.25
N TYR A 218 -0.17 -8.61 4.13
CA TYR A 218 -0.82 -8.30 2.85
C TYR A 218 -0.70 -6.83 2.44
N GLY A 219 -0.02 -6.01 3.24
CA GLY A 219 -0.01 -4.56 3.10
C GLY A 219 -1.24 -3.93 3.76
N MET A 220 -1.04 -2.75 4.30
CA MET A 220 -2.08 -1.94 4.93
C MET A 220 -2.07 -0.56 4.29
N TYR A 221 -3.26 -0.02 4.01
CA TYR A 221 -3.40 1.36 3.57
C TYR A 221 -4.47 2.04 4.43
N ASP A 222 -4.02 2.73 5.47
CA ASP A 222 -4.88 3.55 6.30
C ASP A 222 -5.40 4.75 5.50
N THR A 223 -6.72 4.98 5.55
CA THR A 223 -7.36 6.14 4.91
C THR A 223 -8.06 7.06 5.92
N ALA A 224 -8.14 6.66 7.19
CA ALA A 224 -8.89 7.39 8.21
C ALA A 224 -8.11 8.56 8.81
N ASP A 225 -6.80 8.40 8.97
CA ASP A 225 -5.95 9.39 9.62
C ASP A 225 -5.18 10.24 8.60
N ARG A 226 -4.94 11.53 8.93
CA ARG A 226 -4.15 12.43 8.07
C ARG A 226 -2.66 12.19 8.21
N GLU A 227 -2.20 11.98 9.44
CA GLU A 227 -0.81 11.69 9.74
C GLU A 227 -0.54 10.21 9.58
N LYS A 228 0.45 9.87 8.76
CA LYS A 228 0.74 8.48 8.40
C LYS A 228 2.22 8.16 8.54
N ASP A 229 2.51 6.90 8.81
CA ASP A 229 3.83 6.30 8.68
C ASP A 229 3.84 5.36 7.47
N ILE A 230 4.72 5.64 6.50
CA ILE A 230 4.93 4.78 5.35
C ILE A 230 6.17 3.94 5.61
N THR A 231 6.01 2.63 5.68
CA THR A 231 7.10 1.68 5.93
C THR A 231 7.38 0.85 4.69
N GLY A 232 8.63 0.85 4.26
CA GLY A 232 9.18 -0.05 3.26
C GLY A 232 9.98 -1.16 3.93
N VAL A 233 9.79 -2.40 3.48
CA VAL A 233 10.51 -3.57 4.00
C VAL A 233 11.22 -4.25 2.86
N ILE A 234 12.47 -4.66 3.11
CA ILE A 234 13.31 -5.37 2.14
C ILE A 234 14.00 -6.54 2.82
N ARG A 235 14.08 -7.66 2.13
CA ARG A 235 14.88 -8.80 2.56
C ARG A 235 16.08 -8.92 1.65
N VAL A 236 17.27 -8.93 2.26
CA VAL A 236 18.54 -8.97 1.53
C VAL A 236 19.36 -10.17 2.00
N THR A 237 19.89 -10.91 1.04
CA THR A 237 20.85 -11.99 1.28
C THR A 237 22.23 -11.51 0.87
N PHE A 238 23.17 -11.54 1.80
CA PHE A 238 24.58 -11.19 1.60
C PHE A 238 25.44 -12.45 1.66
N ALA A 239 26.56 -12.45 0.93
CA ALA A 239 27.64 -13.39 1.16
C ALA A 239 28.32 -13.07 2.51
N ILE A 240 28.94 -14.09 3.14
CA ILE A 240 29.83 -13.92 4.28
C ILE A 240 31.25 -14.17 3.77
N ASP A 241 32.18 -13.23 4.07
CA ASP A 241 33.61 -13.29 3.68
C ASP A 241 34.51 -13.52 4.90
#